data_fa4d125083f19585c448567923192290
#
_entry.id   fa4d125083f19585c448567923192290
#
_cell.length_a   1.000
_cell.length_b   1.000
_cell.length_c   1.000
_cell.angle_alpha   90.00
_cell.angle_beta   90.00
_cell.angle_gamma   90.00
#
_symmetry.space_group_name_H-M   'P 1'
#
loop_
_entity.id
_entity.type
_entity.pdbx_description
1 polymer ?
#
loop_
_entity_poly.entity_id
_entity_poly.type
_entity_poly.pdbx_seq_one_letter_code
_entity_poly.pdbx_strand_id
1 'polypeptide(L)'
;LGTTGTLVTPVRARTLKERGVVAAGISIDSLDAATHDAFRGLPGAWQRAVQGIEACRGEGLEVLVHTTALQMNQEEVPDIIQFAHDHGARAFHLFFLVCTGRGEQLTDLSPLEYGTLLSLLLDIQEQYPKMMVRARCAPYIGRLAVERGMPPMGSAGCLGGTSYCRITPTGDVTPCPYLPTKAGNVRERVFGEIWGSA
;
A
#
# COMPACT_ATOMS: atom_id res chain seq x y z
N LEU A 1 2.20 10.84 0.15
CA LEU A 1 2.18 10.67 -1.31
C LEU A 1 2.35 9.20 -1.66
N GLY A 2 1.49 8.62 -2.53
CA GLY A 2 1.68 7.28 -3.12
C GLY A 2 2.19 7.43 -4.56
N THR A 3 3.23 6.68 -4.93
CA THR A 3 3.86 6.79 -6.26
C THR A 3 4.60 5.50 -6.65
N THR A 4 4.83 5.28 -7.93
CA THR A 4 5.77 4.26 -8.42
C THR A 4 7.23 4.61 -8.12
N GLY A 5 7.53 5.85 -7.70
CA GLY A 5 8.90 6.32 -7.46
C GLY A 5 9.68 6.70 -8.71
N THR A 6 9.28 6.25 -9.88
CA THR A 6 10.06 6.33 -11.13
C THR A 6 10.39 7.74 -11.62
N LEU A 7 9.69 8.73 -11.11
CA LEU A 7 9.92 10.15 -11.43
C LEU A 7 10.46 10.96 -10.25
N VAL A 8 10.73 10.31 -9.12
CA VAL A 8 11.25 11.01 -7.93
C VAL A 8 12.76 11.19 -8.09
N THR A 9 13.17 12.43 -8.25
CA THR A 9 14.59 12.85 -8.25
C THR A 9 14.88 13.61 -6.95
N PRO A 10 16.15 13.83 -6.56
CA PRO A 10 16.48 14.64 -5.38
C PRO A 10 15.83 16.02 -5.39
N VAL A 11 15.82 16.70 -6.56
CA VAL A 11 15.17 18.01 -6.71
C VAL A 11 13.67 17.92 -6.45
N ARG A 12 13.00 16.89 -7.00
CA ARG A 12 11.56 16.69 -6.77
C ARG A 12 11.25 16.32 -5.33
N ALA A 13 12.06 15.45 -4.71
CA ALA A 13 11.91 15.08 -3.30
C ALA A 13 12.01 16.31 -2.39
N ARG A 14 13.00 17.18 -2.64
CA ARG A 14 13.15 18.46 -1.93
C ARG A 14 11.92 19.34 -2.10
N THR A 15 11.47 19.54 -3.32
CA THR A 15 10.27 20.35 -3.62
C THR A 15 9.02 19.77 -2.90
N LEU A 16 8.85 18.46 -2.89
CA LEU A 16 7.75 17.79 -2.17
C LEU A 16 7.81 18.10 -0.67
N LYS A 17 9.00 17.98 -0.06
CA LYS A 17 9.21 18.29 1.34
C LYS A 17 8.91 19.77 1.67
N GLU A 18 9.41 20.70 0.86
CA GLU A 18 9.14 22.13 0.99
C GLU A 18 7.66 22.47 0.88
N ARG A 19 6.88 21.65 0.15
CA ARG A 19 5.42 21.76 0.03
C ARG A 19 4.66 21.03 1.12
N GLY A 20 5.35 20.51 2.15
CA GLY A 20 4.73 19.88 3.32
C GLY A 20 4.43 18.38 3.18
N VAL A 21 4.93 17.72 2.13
CA VAL A 21 4.86 16.25 2.07
C VAL A 21 5.79 15.67 3.14
N VAL A 22 5.24 14.85 4.01
CA VAL A 22 5.97 14.20 5.11
C VAL A 22 6.55 12.86 4.68
N ALA A 23 5.78 12.09 3.91
CA ALA A 23 6.13 10.71 3.55
C ALA A 23 5.79 10.39 2.09
N ALA A 24 6.60 9.50 1.50
CA ALA A 24 6.37 8.94 0.17
C ALA A 24 6.28 7.41 0.25
N GLY A 25 5.14 6.86 -0.19
CA GLY A 25 4.95 5.42 -0.38
C GLY A 25 5.37 5.05 -1.79
N ILE A 26 6.45 4.27 -1.93
CA ILE A 26 7.03 3.85 -3.20
C ILE A 26 6.78 2.36 -3.41
N SER A 27 6.39 2.00 -4.63
CA SER A 27 6.03 0.63 -4.96
C SER A 27 7.25 -0.19 -5.36
N ILE A 28 7.44 -1.34 -4.68
CA ILE A 28 8.40 -2.40 -5.02
C ILE A 28 7.65 -3.73 -4.95
N ASP A 29 7.47 -4.40 -6.09
CA ASP A 29 6.69 -5.66 -6.14
C ASP A 29 7.55 -6.91 -6.37
N SER A 30 8.81 -6.75 -6.71
CA SER A 30 9.80 -7.81 -6.80
C SER A 30 11.20 -7.21 -6.63
N LEU A 31 12.15 -8.00 -6.14
CA LEU A 31 13.56 -7.64 -6.10
C LEU A 31 14.26 -7.97 -7.43
N ASP A 32 13.66 -8.86 -8.25
CA ASP A 32 14.09 -9.03 -9.64
C ASP A 32 13.58 -7.87 -10.50
N ALA A 33 14.52 -7.09 -11.03
CA ALA A 33 14.22 -5.90 -11.82
C ALA A 33 13.35 -6.20 -13.05
N ALA A 34 13.58 -7.34 -13.72
CA ALA A 34 12.83 -7.71 -14.90
C ALA A 34 11.37 -8.04 -14.58
N THR A 35 11.14 -8.77 -13.50
CA THR A 35 9.80 -9.10 -12.99
C THR A 35 9.05 -7.84 -12.56
N HIS A 36 9.71 -6.95 -11.79
CA HIS A 36 9.10 -5.69 -11.39
C HIS A 36 8.74 -4.81 -12.59
N ASP A 37 9.67 -4.64 -13.53
CA ASP A 37 9.47 -3.84 -14.73
C ASP A 37 8.33 -4.37 -15.60
N ALA A 38 8.27 -5.68 -15.78
CA ALA A 38 7.20 -6.35 -16.53
C ALA A 38 5.83 -6.12 -15.86
N PHE A 39 5.74 -6.29 -14.54
CA PHE A 39 4.51 -6.03 -13.79
C PHE A 39 4.06 -4.57 -13.87
N ARG A 40 4.99 -3.63 -13.80
CA ARG A 40 4.71 -2.20 -13.92
C ARG A 40 4.52 -1.72 -15.37
N GLY A 41 4.84 -2.55 -16.37
CA GLY A 41 4.78 -2.21 -17.78
C GLY A 41 5.73 -1.08 -18.17
N LEU A 42 6.89 -0.96 -17.50
CA LEU A 42 7.81 0.15 -17.68
C LEU A 42 9.27 -0.31 -17.50
N PRO A 43 10.04 -0.49 -18.56
CA PRO A 43 11.46 -0.83 -18.47
C PRO A 43 12.25 0.15 -17.59
N GLY A 44 13.07 -0.37 -16.67
CA GLY A 44 13.86 0.40 -15.71
C GLY A 44 13.04 1.01 -14.57
N ALA A 45 11.79 0.56 -14.37
CA ALA A 45 10.94 1.03 -13.27
C ALA A 45 11.56 0.69 -11.91
N TRP A 46 12.10 -0.53 -11.75
CA TRP A 46 12.73 -0.99 -10.51
C TRP A 46 13.88 -0.08 -10.10
N GLN A 47 14.83 0.12 -11.00
CA GLN A 47 16.00 0.94 -10.70
C GLN A 47 15.62 2.39 -10.34
N ARG A 48 14.66 2.96 -11.09
CA ARG A 48 14.19 4.32 -10.80
C ARG A 48 13.38 4.39 -9.50
N ALA A 49 12.66 3.35 -9.12
CA ALA A 49 11.96 3.29 -7.84
C ALA A 49 12.95 3.26 -6.67
N VAL A 50 14.02 2.47 -6.77
CA VAL A 50 15.11 2.43 -5.77
C VAL A 50 15.78 3.81 -5.66
N GLN A 51 16.13 4.42 -6.79
CA GLN A 51 16.66 5.80 -6.80
C GLN A 51 15.68 6.80 -6.17
N GLY A 52 14.39 6.62 -6.38
CA GLY A 52 13.35 7.42 -5.76
C GLY A 52 13.29 7.27 -4.24
N ILE A 53 13.50 6.05 -3.73
CA ILE A 53 13.64 5.78 -2.29
C ILE A 53 14.84 6.54 -1.72
N GLU A 54 15.99 6.42 -2.36
CA GLU A 54 17.21 7.10 -1.93
C GLU A 54 17.07 8.63 -1.98
N ALA A 55 16.44 9.16 -3.03
CA ALA A 55 16.17 10.58 -3.17
C ALA A 55 15.26 11.11 -2.06
N CYS A 56 14.18 10.39 -1.72
CA CYS A 56 13.31 10.75 -0.62
C CYS A 56 14.04 10.77 0.72
N ARG A 57 14.83 9.72 1.01
CA ARG A 57 15.62 9.63 2.24
C ARG A 57 16.66 10.74 2.33
N GLY A 58 17.40 10.99 1.24
CA GLY A 58 18.43 12.03 1.19
C GLY A 58 17.89 13.42 1.49
N GLU A 59 16.64 13.70 1.13
CA GLU A 59 15.96 14.97 1.43
C GLU A 59 15.15 14.90 2.75
N GLY A 60 15.20 13.79 3.49
CA GLY A 60 14.55 13.62 4.80
C GLY A 60 13.04 13.49 4.73
N LEU A 61 12.50 12.93 3.65
CA LEU A 61 11.14 12.40 3.59
C LEU A 61 11.10 11.01 4.21
N GLU A 62 10.06 10.70 4.96
CA GLU A 62 9.81 9.31 5.37
C GLU A 62 9.49 8.46 4.15
N VAL A 63 10.07 7.28 4.07
CA VAL A 63 9.78 6.31 3.01
C VAL A 63 8.89 5.20 3.56
N LEU A 64 7.87 4.85 2.78
CA LEU A 64 7.10 3.63 2.95
C LEU A 64 7.30 2.77 1.69
N VAL A 65 7.52 1.48 1.85
CA VAL A 65 7.54 0.54 0.72
C VAL A 65 6.17 -0.11 0.60
N HIS A 66 5.62 -0.10 -0.60
CA HIS A 66 4.34 -0.71 -0.92
C HIS A 66 4.54 -1.87 -1.89
N THR A 67 4.01 -3.04 -1.55
CA THR A 67 4.04 -4.23 -2.39
C THR A 67 2.62 -4.74 -2.58
N THR A 68 2.25 -5.13 -3.79
CA THR A 68 1.01 -5.86 -4.04
C THR A 68 1.30 -7.36 -3.98
N ALA A 69 0.65 -8.07 -3.07
CA ALA A 69 0.77 -9.52 -2.96
C ALA A 69 0.07 -10.21 -4.14
N LEU A 70 0.81 -11.05 -4.84
CA LEU A 70 0.39 -11.83 -6.00
C LEU A 70 1.07 -13.21 -5.94
N GLN A 71 0.56 -14.18 -6.68
CA GLN A 71 1.23 -15.49 -6.79
C GLN A 71 2.68 -15.38 -7.26
N MET A 72 2.96 -14.42 -8.15
CA MET A 72 4.29 -14.26 -8.73
C MET A 72 5.37 -13.78 -7.73
N ASN A 73 4.98 -13.17 -6.60
CA ASN A 73 5.92 -12.55 -5.67
C ASN A 73 5.72 -12.95 -4.20
N GLN A 74 4.78 -13.84 -3.91
CA GLN A 74 4.46 -14.18 -2.51
C GLN A 74 5.66 -14.74 -1.74
N GLU A 75 6.53 -15.48 -2.41
CA GLU A 75 7.74 -16.06 -1.81
C GLU A 75 8.83 -15.01 -1.56
N GLU A 76 8.83 -13.91 -2.33
CA GLU A 76 9.78 -12.80 -2.15
C GLU A 76 9.37 -11.82 -1.04
N VAL A 77 8.14 -11.91 -0.50
CA VAL A 77 7.64 -10.93 0.48
C VAL A 77 8.58 -10.74 1.67
N PRO A 78 9.16 -11.80 2.30
CA PRO A 78 10.13 -11.62 3.38
C PRO A 78 11.36 -10.81 2.96
N ASP A 79 11.90 -11.09 1.77
CA ASP A 79 13.09 -10.42 1.25
C ASP A 79 12.79 -8.96 0.88
N ILE A 80 11.58 -8.67 0.36
CA ILE A 80 11.14 -7.29 0.10
C ILE A 80 10.96 -6.51 1.41
N ILE A 81 10.51 -7.16 2.49
CA ILE A 81 10.45 -6.54 3.83
C ILE A 81 11.85 -6.21 4.32
N GLN A 82 12.79 -7.16 4.18
CA GLN A 82 14.20 -6.92 4.53
C GLN A 82 14.79 -5.79 3.70
N PHE A 83 14.56 -5.78 2.39
CA PHE A 83 14.96 -4.69 1.50
C PHE A 83 14.42 -3.33 1.98
N ALA A 84 13.13 -3.27 2.33
CA ALA A 84 12.52 -2.03 2.85
C ALA A 84 13.21 -1.56 4.13
N HIS A 85 13.51 -2.48 5.05
CA HIS A 85 14.23 -2.19 6.29
C HIS A 85 15.63 -1.63 6.02
N ASP A 86 16.41 -2.29 5.16
CA ASP A 86 17.79 -1.92 4.85
C ASP A 86 17.88 -0.55 4.15
N HIS A 87 16.85 -0.22 3.36
CA HIS A 87 16.69 1.10 2.77
C HIS A 87 16.05 2.11 3.74
N GLY A 88 15.91 1.78 5.03
CA GLY A 88 15.44 2.68 6.08
C GLY A 88 14.00 3.13 5.91
N ALA A 89 13.15 2.27 5.35
CA ALA A 89 11.73 2.55 5.30
C ALA A 89 11.11 2.67 6.71
N ARG A 90 10.24 3.65 6.88
CA ARG A 90 9.45 3.83 8.10
C ARG A 90 8.33 2.80 8.22
N ALA A 91 7.84 2.33 7.08
CA ALA A 91 6.82 1.29 7.03
C ALA A 91 6.92 0.44 5.75
N PHE A 92 6.48 -0.80 5.87
CA PHE A 92 6.19 -1.70 4.77
C PHE A 92 4.68 -2.00 4.75
N HIS A 93 4.06 -1.84 3.60
CA HIS A 93 2.64 -2.14 3.41
C HIS A 93 2.47 -3.21 2.34
N LEU A 94 1.97 -4.38 2.73
CA LEU A 94 1.54 -5.42 1.80
C LEU A 94 0.07 -5.22 1.45
N PHE A 95 -0.20 -4.83 0.22
CA PHE A 95 -1.55 -4.70 -0.32
C PHE A 95 -1.99 -6.04 -0.90
N PHE A 96 -3.05 -6.59 -0.36
CA PHE A 96 -3.68 -7.76 -0.96
C PHE A 96 -4.52 -7.32 -2.17
N LEU A 97 -4.35 -8.06 -3.27
CA LEU A 97 -5.03 -7.74 -4.52
C LEU A 97 -6.56 -7.79 -4.33
N VAL A 98 -7.22 -6.77 -4.80
CA VAL A 98 -8.67 -6.79 -5.00
C VAL A 98 -8.91 -6.86 -6.50
N CYS A 99 -9.45 -7.97 -6.98
CA CYS A 99 -9.63 -8.27 -8.40
C CYS A 99 -10.68 -7.36 -9.04
N THR A 100 -10.28 -6.13 -9.35
CA THR A 100 -11.12 -5.12 -10.01
C THR A 100 -10.36 -4.41 -11.11
N GLY A 101 -11.05 -4.01 -12.18
CA GLY A 101 -10.46 -3.31 -13.31
C GLY A 101 -9.32 -4.11 -13.97
N ARG A 102 -8.14 -3.54 -14.12
CA ARG A 102 -6.98 -4.25 -14.69
C ARG A 102 -6.48 -5.43 -13.84
N GLY A 103 -6.82 -5.44 -12.55
CA GLY A 103 -6.49 -6.53 -11.64
C GLY A 103 -7.34 -7.79 -11.82
N GLU A 104 -8.46 -7.72 -12.55
CA GLU A 104 -9.35 -8.87 -12.80
C GLU A 104 -8.67 -10.01 -13.56
N GLN A 105 -7.63 -9.68 -14.33
CA GLN A 105 -6.87 -10.64 -15.13
C GLN A 105 -5.60 -11.15 -14.44
N LEU A 106 -5.31 -10.64 -13.25
CA LEU A 106 -4.16 -11.07 -12.47
C LEU A 106 -4.51 -12.30 -11.64
N THR A 107 -3.55 -13.20 -11.50
CA THR A 107 -3.71 -14.38 -10.65
C THR A 107 -3.60 -13.94 -9.19
N ASP A 108 -4.71 -14.05 -8.48
CA ASP A 108 -4.77 -13.78 -7.05
C ASP A 108 -4.24 -14.98 -6.24
N LEU A 109 -3.97 -14.73 -4.97
CA LEU A 109 -3.58 -15.75 -4.00
C LEU A 109 -4.77 -16.67 -3.70
N SER A 110 -4.50 -17.96 -3.53
CA SER A 110 -5.47 -18.88 -2.94
C SER A 110 -5.74 -18.50 -1.47
N PRO A 111 -6.88 -18.93 -0.89
CA PRO A 111 -7.19 -18.67 0.52
C PRO A 111 -6.10 -19.15 1.48
N LEU A 112 -5.39 -20.24 1.14
CA LEU A 112 -4.29 -20.78 1.94
C LEU A 112 -3.06 -19.84 1.88
N GLU A 113 -2.64 -19.45 0.68
CA GLU A 113 -1.52 -18.52 0.48
C GLU A 113 -1.79 -17.17 1.15
N TYR A 114 -3.04 -16.68 1.03
CA TYR A 114 -3.50 -15.47 1.70
C TYR A 114 -3.32 -15.56 3.22
N GLY A 115 -3.81 -16.66 3.83
CA GLY A 115 -3.67 -16.92 5.26
C GLY A 115 -2.21 -17.06 5.70
N THR A 116 -1.37 -17.71 4.89
CA THR A 116 0.06 -17.87 5.14
C THR A 116 0.79 -16.53 5.17
N LEU A 117 0.54 -15.65 4.18
CA LEU A 117 1.14 -14.31 4.16
C LEU A 117 0.67 -13.43 5.33
N LEU A 118 -0.61 -13.49 5.70
CA LEU A 118 -1.09 -12.74 6.86
C LEU A 118 -0.44 -13.23 8.16
N SER A 119 -0.26 -14.55 8.29
CA SER A 119 0.44 -15.16 9.42
C SER A 119 1.90 -14.69 9.48
N LEU A 120 2.59 -14.71 8.34
CA LEU A 120 3.96 -14.20 8.22
C LEU A 120 4.05 -12.73 8.67
N LEU A 121 3.12 -11.86 8.26
CA LEU A 121 3.16 -10.45 8.64
C LEU A 121 3.00 -10.23 10.16
N LEU A 122 2.23 -11.10 10.84
CA LEU A 122 2.11 -11.05 12.29
C LEU A 122 3.43 -11.47 12.98
N ASP A 123 4.07 -12.53 12.46
CA ASP A 123 5.31 -13.06 13.02
C ASP A 123 6.50 -12.13 12.77
N ILE A 124 6.56 -11.54 11.58
CA ILE A 124 7.72 -10.74 11.14
C ILE A 124 7.75 -9.34 11.80
N GLN A 125 6.62 -8.80 12.24
CA GLN A 125 6.55 -7.46 12.84
C GLN A 125 7.48 -7.34 14.06
N GLU A 126 7.65 -8.40 14.84
CA GLU A 126 8.52 -8.42 16.03
C GLU A 126 9.99 -8.29 15.67
N GLN A 127 10.38 -8.74 14.47
CA GLN A 127 11.75 -8.66 13.96
C GLN A 127 12.13 -7.22 13.56
N TYR A 128 11.13 -6.39 13.26
CA TYR A 128 11.33 -5.01 12.79
C TYR A 128 10.67 -4.00 13.73
N PRO A 129 11.12 -3.84 14.98
CA PRO A 129 10.43 -2.99 15.98
C PRO A 129 10.39 -1.49 15.61
N LYS A 130 11.29 -1.05 14.71
CA LYS A 130 11.37 0.35 14.25
C LYS A 130 10.65 0.59 12.91
N MET A 131 10.30 -0.45 12.19
CA MET A 131 9.58 -0.38 10.93
C MET A 131 8.19 -0.99 11.09
N MET A 132 7.17 -0.24 10.72
CA MET A 132 5.80 -0.73 10.77
C MET A 132 5.53 -1.67 9.59
N VAL A 133 5.13 -2.92 9.86
CA VAL A 133 4.71 -3.89 8.84
C VAL A 133 3.19 -4.04 8.88
N ARG A 134 2.49 -3.82 7.77
CA ARG A 134 1.02 -3.85 7.74
C ARG A 134 0.45 -4.51 6.49
N ALA A 135 -0.58 -5.34 6.71
CA ALA A 135 -1.50 -5.74 5.65
C ALA A 135 -2.45 -4.58 5.30
N ARG A 136 -2.74 -4.44 4.00
CA ARG A 136 -3.73 -3.50 3.45
C ARG A 136 -4.72 -4.26 2.59
N CYS A 137 -5.98 -3.83 2.59
CA CYS A 137 -7.09 -4.52 1.93
C CYS A 137 -7.31 -5.97 2.43
N ALA A 138 -6.87 -6.26 3.65
CA ALA A 138 -6.92 -7.58 4.28
C ALA A 138 -7.44 -7.51 5.73
N PRO A 139 -8.72 -7.18 5.95
CA PRO A 139 -9.29 -7.03 7.29
C PRO A 139 -9.24 -8.31 8.12
N TYR A 140 -9.08 -9.47 7.47
CA TYR A 140 -8.98 -10.78 8.10
C TYR A 140 -7.76 -10.91 9.05
N ILE A 141 -6.72 -10.09 8.88
CA ILE A 141 -5.56 -10.08 9.78
C ILE A 141 -5.95 -9.82 11.25
N GLY A 142 -6.98 -9.00 11.47
CA GLY A 142 -7.49 -8.73 12.82
C GLY A 142 -8.04 -9.98 13.51
N ARG A 143 -8.72 -10.85 12.77
CA ARG A 143 -9.18 -12.13 13.27
C ARG A 143 -8.02 -13.05 13.63
N LEU A 144 -7.04 -13.20 12.74
CA LEU A 144 -5.85 -14.02 13.01
C LEU A 144 -5.07 -13.54 14.23
N ALA A 145 -4.95 -12.22 14.41
CA ALA A 145 -4.31 -11.65 15.59
C ALA A 145 -5.03 -12.05 16.89
N VAL A 146 -6.38 -11.95 16.91
CA VAL A 146 -7.19 -12.37 18.06
C VAL A 146 -7.06 -13.87 18.33
N GLU A 147 -7.11 -14.71 17.30
CA GLU A 147 -6.94 -16.17 17.42
C GLU A 147 -5.56 -16.56 18.00
N ARG A 148 -4.55 -15.71 17.82
CA ARG A 148 -3.20 -15.86 18.39
C ARG A 148 -3.03 -15.18 19.76
N GLY A 149 -4.08 -14.64 20.36
CA GLY A 149 -4.01 -13.91 21.62
C GLY A 149 -3.26 -12.59 21.57
N MET A 150 -3.03 -12.05 20.37
CA MET A 150 -2.39 -10.76 20.19
C MET A 150 -3.39 -9.62 20.46
N PRO A 151 -2.93 -8.45 20.93
CA PRO A 151 -3.81 -7.29 21.06
C PRO A 151 -4.41 -6.93 19.69
N PRO A 152 -5.64 -6.37 19.65
CA PRO A 152 -6.26 -5.96 18.41
C PRO A 152 -5.33 -5.02 17.63
N MET A 153 -4.92 -5.43 16.43
CA MET A 153 -4.08 -4.63 15.55
C MET A 153 -4.92 -3.58 14.82
N GLY A 154 -5.08 -2.40 15.44
CA GLY A 154 -5.76 -1.26 14.81
C GLY A 154 -7.29 -1.35 14.88
N SER A 155 -7.98 -0.61 14.00
CA SER A 155 -9.44 -0.59 13.92
C SER A 155 -10.01 -1.97 13.58
N ALA A 156 -11.15 -2.29 14.18
CA ALA A 156 -11.89 -3.54 13.92
C ALA A 156 -12.47 -3.57 12.50
N GLY A 157 -11.62 -3.71 11.47
CA GLY A 157 -12.06 -3.90 10.09
C GLY A 157 -11.59 -2.83 9.11
N CYS A 158 -12.28 -2.76 7.96
CA CYS A 158 -11.99 -1.83 6.89
C CYS A 158 -12.51 -0.42 7.23
N LEU A 159 -11.71 0.60 6.98
CA LEU A 159 -12.07 2.02 7.20
C LEU A 159 -12.90 2.62 6.05
N GLY A 160 -13.13 1.87 4.98
CA GLY A 160 -13.92 2.31 3.83
C GLY A 160 -15.35 2.68 4.22
N GLY A 161 -15.79 3.89 3.95
CA GLY A 161 -17.10 4.42 4.32
C GLY A 161 -17.24 4.86 5.78
N THR A 162 -16.24 4.66 6.64
CA THR A 162 -16.28 5.10 8.04
C THR A 162 -15.29 6.19 8.38
N SER A 163 -14.04 6.06 7.96
CA SER A 163 -12.97 7.04 8.18
C SER A 163 -12.20 7.37 6.89
N TYR A 164 -12.61 6.78 5.78
CA TYR A 164 -12.00 6.93 4.47
C TYR A 164 -13.07 6.83 3.39
N CYS A 165 -12.96 7.63 2.35
CA CYS A 165 -13.73 7.52 1.13
C CYS A 165 -12.85 7.84 -0.10
N ARG A 166 -13.38 7.55 -1.27
CA ARG A 166 -12.81 7.98 -2.54
C ARG A 166 -13.74 9.00 -3.20
N ILE A 167 -13.15 10.05 -3.75
CA ILE A 167 -13.83 10.97 -4.66
C ILE A 167 -13.26 10.73 -6.06
N THR A 168 -14.13 10.40 -7.01
CA THR A 168 -13.73 10.14 -8.40
C THR A 168 -13.47 11.45 -9.15
N PRO A 169 -12.78 11.42 -10.32
CA PRO A 169 -12.64 12.61 -11.17
C PRO A 169 -13.97 13.22 -11.61
N THR A 170 -15.06 12.44 -11.64
CA THR A 170 -16.42 12.91 -11.94
C THR A 170 -17.15 13.47 -10.72
N GLY A 171 -16.54 13.43 -9.55
CA GLY A 171 -17.11 13.95 -8.30
C GLY A 171 -17.89 12.93 -7.48
N ASP A 172 -18.02 11.68 -7.92
CA ASP A 172 -18.75 10.66 -7.16
C ASP A 172 -17.98 10.25 -5.91
N VAL A 173 -18.68 10.20 -4.78
CA VAL A 173 -18.17 9.72 -3.51
C VAL A 173 -18.50 8.25 -3.36
N THR A 174 -17.47 7.41 -3.17
CA THR A 174 -17.60 5.97 -2.94
C THR A 174 -16.85 5.57 -1.67
N PRO A 175 -17.24 4.48 -0.98
CA PRO A 175 -16.55 4.04 0.24
C PRO A 175 -15.05 3.78 0.04
N CYS A 176 -14.68 3.19 -1.11
CA CYS A 176 -13.26 2.94 -1.47
C CYS A 176 -13.13 2.75 -2.99
N PRO A 177 -11.90 2.64 -3.53
CA PRO A 177 -11.67 2.40 -4.96
C PRO A 177 -12.29 1.10 -5.49
N TYR A 178 -12.48 0.12 -4.63
CA TYR A 178 -12.91 -1.24 -4.99
C TYR A 178 -14.42 -1.47 -4.80
N LEU A 179 -15.12 -0.58 -4.10
CA LEU A 179 -16.56 -0.65 -3.91
C LEU A 179 -17.23 0.51 -4.67
N PRO A 180 -17.88 0.22 -5.82
CA PRO A 180 -18.38 1.26 -6.72
C PRO A 180 -19.69 1.90 -6.26
N THR A 181 -20.24 1.50 -5.10
CA THR A 181 -21.47 2.06 -4.55
C THR A 181 -21.32 3.57 -4.32
N LYS A 182 -22.14 4.36 -5.01
CA LYS A 182 -22.13 5.83 -4.95
C LYS A 182 -22.96 6.30 -3.75
N ALA A 183 -22.35 7.03 -2.83
CA ALA A 183 -23.04 7.71 -1.73
C ALA A 183 -23.61 9.08 -2.13
N GLY A 184 -22.99 9.76 -3.09
CA GLY A 184 -23.40 11.05 -3.63
C GLY A 184 -22.36 11.62 -4.57
N ASN A 185 -22.54 12.90 -4.99
CA ASN A 185 -21.60 13.58 -5.86
C ASN A 185 -21.29 14.99 -5.31
N VAL A 186 -20.01 15.30 -5.13
CA VAL A 186 -19.57 16.59 -4.57
C VAL A 186 -19.82 17.80 -5.47
N ARG A 187 -20.22 17.58 -6.71
CA ARG A 187 -20.66 18.65 -7.63
C ARG A 187 -22.15 18.98 -7.47
N GLU A 188 -22.90 18.09 -6.80
CA GLU A 188 -24.37 18.19 -6.62
C GLU A 188 -24.73 18.52 -5.17
N ARG A 189 -23.92 18.03 -4.20
CA ARG A 189 -24.17 18.18 -2.76
C ARG A 189 -22.87 18.48 -2.01
N VAL A 190 -22.98 19.17 -0.90
CA VAL A 190 -21.86 19.44 0.00
C VAL A 190 -21.34 18.12 0.59
N PHE A 191 -20.01 17.93 0.63
CA PHE A 191 -19.40 16.69 1.09
C PHE A 191 -19.84 16.26 2.49
N GLY A 192 -20.00 17.21 3.42
CA GLY A 192 -20.46 16.92 4.79
C GLY A 192 -21.85 16.28 4.85
N GLU A 193 -22.76 16.68 3.95
CA GLU A 193 -24.09 16.07 3.85
C GLU A 193 -24.02 14.64 3.29
N ILE A 194 -23.15 14.41 2.29
CA ILE A 194 -22.93 13.08 1.73
C ILE A 194 -22.34 12.16 2.79
N TRP A 195 -21.32 12.63 3.52
CA TRP A 195 -20.65 11.87 4.57
C TRP A 195 -21.54 11.52 5.75
N GLY A 196 -22.42 12.46 6.15
CA GLY A 196 -23.33 12.28 7.29
C GLY A 196 -24.60 11.49 6.97
N SER A 197 -24.88 11.19 5.69
CA SER A 197 -26.06 10.44 5.24
C SER A 197 -25.76 8.95 4.96
N ALA A 198 -24.53 8.49 5.13
CA ALA A 198 -24.07 7.13 4.83
C ALA A 198 -24.21 6.19 6.04
#